data_d8ffa205bffb9f919b0f57ff496a095d
#
_entry.id   d8ffa205bffb9f919b0f57ff496a095d
#
_cell.length_a   1.000
_cell.length_b   1.000
_cell.length_c   1.000
_cell.angle_alpha   90.00
_cell.angle_beta   90.00
_cell.angle_gamma   90.00
#
_symmetry.space_group_name_H-M   'P 1'
#
loop_
_entity.id
_entity.type
_entity.pdbx_description
1 polymer ?
#
loop_
_entity_poly.entity_id
_entity_poly.type
_entity_poly.pdbx_seq_one_letter_code
_entity_poly.pdbx_strand_id
1 'polypeptide(L)'
;NGERITTSEDDLVLLSDPISLLKVGNLSSPLEFYTKLMDSRLEANLTENTLISSTNYKIQPLPHQLLTVNFVINRFQPRCLIADEVGLGKTIEAILVYEEYKLRGMVNRAIIIVPSGLVLQWQEELLSKFNENFIIFSKEYIRTLKQSYGEETNVWKLHNKILVSIDSIKPYRITKDLDPIEKQRREWHNKNIFEDIVSADFD
;
A
#
# COMPACT_ATOMS: atom_id res chain seq x y z
N ASN A 1 29.96 18.65 -12.88
CA ASN A 1 31.04 18.37 -13.85
C ASN A 1 30.38 17.73 -15.05
N GLY A 2 30.17 18.52 -16.14
CA GLY A 2 29.65 18.00 -17.39
C GLY A 2 30.79 17.32 -18.18
N GLU A 3 30.84 15.99 -18.12
CA GLU A 3 31.66 15.23 -19.05
C GLU A 3 31.04 15.34 -20.45
N ARG A 4 31.80 15.85 -21.38
CA ARG A 4 31.47 15.79 -22.82
C ARG A 4 31.72 14.37 -23.29
N ILE A 5 30.68 13.62 -23.59
CA ILE A 5 30.81 12.36 -24.31
C ILE A 5 30.95 12.69 -25.80
N THR A 6 32.09 12.38 -26.38
CA THR A 6 32.31 12.42 -27.84
C THR A 6 32.01 11.04 -28.40
N THR A 7 30.91 10.95 -29.16
CA THR A 7 30.50 9.74 -29.90
C THR A 7 30.79 9.97 -31.37
N SER A 8 31.29 8.94 -32.12
CA SER A 8 31.44 9.02 -33.55
C SER A 8 30.08 9.04 -34.26
N GLU A 9 30.03 9.66 -35.46
CA GLU A 9 28.78 9.68 -36.26
C GLU A 9 28.25 8.27 -36.57
N ASP A 10 29.13 7.28 -36.64
CA ASP A 10 28.81 5.87 -36.92
C ASP A 10 28.12 5.15 -35.75
N ASP A 11 28.21 5.70 -34.53
CA ASP A 11 27.57 5.16 -33.33
C ASP A 11 26.16 5.78 -33.06
N LEU A 12 25.74 6.75 -33.90
CA LEU A 12 24.45 7.39 -33.79
C LEU A 12 23.37 6.56 -34.53
N VAL A 13 22.58 5.83 -33.78
CA VAL A 13 21.34 5.24 -34.33
C VAL A 13 20.31 6.34 -34.47
N LEU A 14 19.91 6.65 -35.69
CA LEU A 14 18.76 7.53 -35.98
C LEU A 14 17.51 6.89 -35.33
N LEU A 15 17.10 7.44 -34.20
CA LEU A 15 15.78 7.18 -33.66
C LEU A 15 14.76 7.77 -34.62
N SER A 16 14.03 6.91 -35.32
CA SER A 16 12.96 7.34 -36.21
C SER A 16 11.97 8.19 -35.43
N ASP A 17 11.60 9.33 -35.99
CA ASP A 17 10.63 10.25 -35.40
C ASP A 17 9.33 9.48 -35.06
N PRO A 18 8.87 9.52 -33.79
CA PRO A 18 7.66 8.81 -33.36
C PRO A 18 6.43 9.12 -34.21
N ILE A 19 6.33 10.36 -34.75
CA ILE A 19 5.23 10.78 -35.60
C ILE A 19 5.30 10.11 -36.97
N SER A 20 6.48 9.88 -37.52
CA SER A 20 6.66 9.18 -38.79
C SER A 20 6.30 7.70 -38.65
N LEU A 21 6.64 7.08 -37.52
CA LEU A 21 6.25 5.69 -37.21
C LEU A 21 4.73 5.52 -37.10
N LEU A 22 4.05 6.48 -36.48
CA LEU A 22 2.59 6.52 -36.40
C LEU A 22 1.95 6.63 -37.77
N LYS A 23 2.50 7.48 -38.67
CA LYS A 23 1.97 7.65 -40.03
C LYS A 23 2.13 6.41 -40.92
N VAL A 24 3.16 5.62 -40.68
CA VAL A 24 3.41 4.36 -41.44
C VAL A 24 2.63 3.19 -40.84
N GLY A 25 1.96 3.39 -39.69
CA GLY A 25 1.18 2.33 -39.04
C GLY A 25 2.05 1.22 -38.41
N ASN A 26 3.34 1.49 -38.24
CA ASN A 26 4.27 0.55 -37.60
C ASN A 26 4.17 0.66 -36.04
N LEU A 27 3.05 0.17 -35.53
CA LEU A 27 2.76 0.17 -34.10
C LEU A 27 3.09 -1.21 -33.54
N SER A 28 3.68 -1.22 -32.35
CA SER A 28 3.84 -2.46 -31.58
C SER A 28 2.48 -3.09 -31.30
N SER A 29 2.39 -4.40 -31.24
CA SER A 29 1.17 -5.04 -30.78
C SER A 29 0.81 -4.58 -29.35
N PRO A 30 -0.47 -4.59 -28.97
CA PRO A 30 -0.86 -4.21 -27.60
C PRO A 30 -0.11 -5.01 -26.52
N LEU A 31 0.20 -6.28 -26.80
CA LEU A 31 0.96 -7.15 -25.91
C LEU A 31 2.42 -6.70 -25.79
N GLU A 32 3.09 -6.39 -26.90
CA GLU A 32 4.48 -5.89 -26.90
C GLU A 32 4.58 -4.52 -26.20
N PHE A 33 3.61 -3.65 -26.43
CA PHE A 33 3.55 -2.37 -25.74
C PHE A 33 3.41 -2.56 -24.22
N TYR A 34 2.49 -3.45 -23.82
CA TYR A 34 2.27 -3.76 -22.40
C TYR A 34 3.49 -4.40 -21.76
N THR A 35 4.16 -5.33 -22.47
CA THR A 35 5.39 -5.97 -21.97
C THR A 35 6.51 -4.97 -21.79
N LYS A 36 6.75 -4.09 -22.78
CA LYS A 36 7.74 -3.02 -22.66
C LYS A 36 7.43 -2.01 -21.57
N LEU A 37 6.16 -1.69 -21.37
CA LEU A 37 5.72 -0.83 -20.28
C LEU A 37 6.01 -1.47 -18.92
N MET A 38 5.77 -2.76 -18.80
CA MET A 38 6.08 -3.52 -17.58
C MET A 38 7.58 -3.64 -17.35
N ASP A 39 8.38 -3.94 -18.40
CA ASP A 39 9.83 -3.96 -18.33
C ASP A 39 10.39 -2.60 -17.89
N SER A 40 9.95 -1.51 -18.50
CA SER A 40 10.37 -0.16 -18.11
C SER A 40 10.01 0.19 -16.67
N ARG A 41 8.84 -0.24 -16.19
CA ARG A 41 8.47 -0.09 -14.78
C ARG A 41 9.32 -0.94 -13.85
N LEU A 42 9.65 -2.16 -14.25
CA LEU A 42 10.54 -3.03 -13.49
C LEU A 42 11.96 -2.47 -13.45
N GLU A 43 12.50 -2.02 -14.58
CA GLU A 43 13.83 -1.40 -14.65
C GLU A 43 13.91 -0.12 -13.81
N ALA A 44 12.92 0.77 -13.89
CA ALA A 44 12.85 1.96 -13.04
C ALA A 44 12.84 1.60 -11.56
N ASN A 45 12.13 0.53 -11.18
CA ASN A 45 12.12 0.05 -9.80
C ASN A 45 13.43 -0.66 -9.38
N LEU A 46 14.19 -1.21 -10.34
CA LEU A 46 15.44 -1.93 -10.07
C LEU A 46 16.67 -1.02 -10.05
N THR A 47 16.68 0.05 -10.84
CA THR A 47 17.83 0.95 -10.98
C THR A 47 17.90 2.05 -9.92
N GLU A 48 16.81 2.34 -9.24
CA GLU A 48 16.79 3.37 -8.21
C GLU A 48 16.93 2.78 -6.80
N ASN A 49 18.18 2.62 -6.36
CA ASN A 49 18.53 2.44 -4.93
C ASN A 49 18.20 3.68 -4.07
N THR A 50 17.56 4.70 -4.64
CA THR A 50 17.15 5.90 -3.96
C THR A 50 15.67 5.81 -3.59
N LEU A 51 15.37 6.01 -2.34
CA LEU A 51 13.99 6.11 -1.86
C LEU A 51 13.36 7.39 -2.42
N ILE A 52 12.33 7.25 -3.24
CA ILE A 52 11.58 8.37 -3.86
C ILE A 52 10.91 9.20 -2.76
N SER A 53 10.48 8.53 -1.72
CA SER A 53 9.76 9.12 -0.60
C SER A 53 10.60 10.06 0.27
N SER A 54 11.94 10.03 0.17
CA SER A 54 12.84 10.75 1.09
C SER A 54 12.70 12.28 1.08
N THR A 55 12.03 12.86 0.11
CA THR A 55 11.93 14.33 -0.08
C THR A 55 10.59 14.94 0.37
N ASN A 56 9.58 14.14 0.67
CA ASN A 56 8.19 14.64 0.81
C ASN A 56 7.65 14.65 2.25
N TYR A 57 8.45 14.33 3.26
CA TYR A 57 7.96 14.21 4.63
C TYR A 57 8.18 15.47 5.48
N LYS A 58 7.27 15.68 6.43
CA LYS A 58 7.46 16.70 7.48
C LYS A 58 8.44 16.25 8.56
N ILE A 59 8.96 15.02 8.44
CA ILE A 59 9.95 14.44 9.35
C ILE A 59 11.26 14.18 8.59
N GLN A 60 12.35 14.14 9.32
CA GLN A 60 13.63 13.66 8.81
C GLN A 60 13.86 12.22 9.31
N PRO A 61 13.72 11.19 8.43
CA PRO A 61 13.93 9.82 8.83
C PRO A 61 15.37 9.58 9.31
N LEU A 62 15.53 8.72 10.28
CA LEU A 62 16.85 8.33 10.78
C LEU A 62 17.52 7.33 9.80
N PRO A 63 18.86 7.27 9.75
CA PRO A 63 19.58 6.40 8.81
C PRO A 63 19.17 4.92 8.89
N HIS A 64 18.95 4.37 10.08
CA HIS A 64 18.51 2.98 10.23
C HIS A 64 17.10 2.75 9.65
N GLN A 65 16.18 3.72 9.80
CA GLN A 65 14.84 3.65 9.23
C GLN A 65 14.89 3.59 7.69
N LEU A 66 15.73 4.42 7.08
CA LEU A 66 15.95 4.38 5.62
C LEU A 66 16.56 3.06 5.16
N LEU A 67 17.49 2.48 5.94
CA LEU A 67 18.05 1.16 5.65
C LEU A 67 16.98 0.07 5.70
N THR A 68 16.10 0.08 6.71
CA THR A 68 14.98 -0.86 6.83
C THR A 68 14.04 -0.75 5.63
N VAL A 69 13.65 0.47 5.25
CA VAL A 69 12.77 0.71 4.09
C VAL A 69 13.42 0.19 2.81
N ASN A 70 14.67 0.56 2.55
CA ASN A 70 15.42 0.11 1.38
C ASN A 70 15.53 -1.42 1.31
N PHE A 71 15.77 -2.07 2.45
CA PHE A 71 15.82 -3.51 2.55
C PHE A 71 14.48 -4.17 2.20
N VAL A 72 13.36 -3.63 2.70
CA VAL A 72 12.02 -4.14 2.41
C VAL A 72 11.68 -3.99 0.94
N ILE A 73 11.89 -2.79 0.37
CA ILE A 73 11.55 -2.49 -1.03
C ILE A 73 12.35 -3.34 -2.02
N ASN A 74 13.64 -3.55 -1.77
CA ASN A 74 14.52 -4.26 -2.72
C ASN A 74 14.40 -5.78 -2.67
N ARG A 75 13.73 -6.35 -1.67
CA ARG A 75 13.61 -7.81 -1.57
C ARG A 75 12.47 -8.42 -2.35
N PHE A 76 11.60 -7.67 -2.98
CA PHE A 76 10.43 -8.17 -3.72
C PHE A 76 9.53 -9.15 -2.96
N GLN A 77 9.67 -9.24 -1.65
CA GLN A 77 8.83 -10.11 -0.84
C GLN A 77 7.63 -9.32 -0.32
N PRO A 78 6.39 -9.77 -0.61
CA PRO A 78 5.19 -9.05 -0.18
C PRO A 78 4.96 -9.13 1.33
N ARG A 79 5.84 -9.80 2.08
CA ARG A 79 5.71 -9.98 3.53
C ARG A 79 7.06 -9.76 4.21
N CYS A 80 7.08 -8.85 5.18
CA CYS A 80 8.25 -8.61 6.02
C CYS A 80 7.84 -8.44 7.49
N LEU A 81 8.79 -8.64 8.37
CA LEU A 81 8.68 -8.36 9.80
C LEU A 81 9.69 -7.26 10.14
N ILE A 82 9.19 -6.12 10.65
CA ILE A 82 10.01 -5.05 11.21
C ILE A 82 10.13 -5.32 12.71
N ALA A 83 11.33 -5.72 13.15
CA ALA A 83 11.58 -6.24 14.51
C ALA A 83 12.64 -5.43 15.26
N ASP A 84 12.78 -4.16 15.00
CA ASP A 84 13.71 -3.27 15.69
C ASP A 84 13.38 -3.12 17.18
N GLU A 85 14.32 -2.62 17.96
CA GLU A 85 14.11 -2.40 19.40
C GLU A 85 12.99 -1.37 19.66
N VAL A 86 12.45 -1.43 20.87
CA VAL A 86 11.41 -0.48 21.32
C VAL A 86 11.96 0.94 21.31
N GLY A 87 11.22 1.88 20.72
CA GLY A 87 11.61 3.29 20.65
C GLY A 87 12.36 3.71 19.37
N LEU A 88 12.81 2.78 18.52
CA LEU A 88 13.51 3.09 17.27
C LEU A 88 12.60 3.57 16.13
N GLY A 89 11.28 3.60 16.36
CA GLY A 89 10.34 4.19 15.41
C GLY A 89 9.82 3.22 14.36
N LYS A 90 9.55 1.95 14.72
CA LYS A 90 8.93 0.95 13.82
C LYS A 90 7.68 1.45 13.09
N THR A 91 6.87 2.27 13.75
CA THR A 91 5.71 2.94 13.13
C THR A 91 6.14 3.80 11.95
N ILE A 92 7.20 4.58 12.12
CA ILE A 92 7.77 5.43 11.06
C ILE A 92 8.25 4.56 9.90
N GLU A 93 9.00 3.49 10.18
CA GLU A 93 9.49 2.57 9.16
C GLU A 93 8.35 1.94 8.36
N ALA A 94 7.30 1.47 9.03
CA ALA A 94 6.13 0.89 8.38
C ALA A 94 5.40 1.91 7.48
N ILE A 95 5.25 3.15 7.94
CA ILE A 95 4.62 4.20 7.14
C ILE A 95 5.53 4.61 5.97
N LEU A 96 6.85 4.68 6.15
CA LEU A 96 7.80 4.95 5.07
C LEU A 96 7.75 3.87 3.97
N VAL A 97 7.64 2.58 4.35
CA VAL A 97 7.45 1.48 3.39
C VAL A 97 6.15 1.67 2.61
N TYR A 98 5.04 1.97 3.29
CA TYR A 98 3.76 2.25 2.65
C TYR A 98 3.86 3.43 1.68
N GLU A 99 4.45 4.54 2.09
CA GLU A 99 4.62 5.73 1.24
C GLU A 99 5.47 5.44 0.00
N GLU A 100 6.54 4.67 0.15
CA GLU A 100 7.38 4.27 -0.97
C GLU A 100 6.62 3.42 -1.99
N TYR A 101 5.87 2.41 -1.55
CA TYR A 101 5.03 1.60 -2.44
C TYR A 101 3.92 2.42 -3.10
N LYS A 102 3.31 3.35 -2.37
CA LYS A 102 2.31 4.26 -2.89
C LYS A 102 2.88 5.17 -3.98
N LEU A 103 4.05 5.79 -3.75
CA LEU A 103 4.71 6.66 -4.74
C LEU A 103 5.15 5.90 -6.00
N ARG A 104 5.50 4.62 -5.85
CA ARG A 104 5.80 3.72 -6.98
C ARG A 104 4.52 3.25 -7.71
N GLY A 105 3.34 3.65 -7.25
CA GLY A 105 2.06 3.24 -7.83
C GLY A 105 1.73 1.76 -7.61
N MET A 106 2.36 1.11 -6.64
CA MET A 106 2.15 -0.30 -6.30
C MET A 106 1.04 -0.49 -5.29
N VAL A 107 0.70 0.55 -4.53
CA VAL A 107 -0.36 0.53 -3.50
C VAL A 107 -1.34 1.66 -3.75
N ASN A 108 -2.60 1.31 -3.92
CA ASN A 108 -3.73 2.23 -4.04
C ASN A 108 -4.66 2.13 -2.83
N ARG A 109 -4.75 0.93 -2.26
CA ARG A 109 -5.63 0.64 -1.13
C ARG A 109 -4.83 0.03 0.02
N ALA A 110 -4.95 0.60 1.20
CA ALA A 110 -4.21 0.14 2.37
C ALA A 110 -5.10 0.01 3.60
N ILE A 111 -4.90 -1.05 4.34
CA ILE A 111 -5.49 -1.26 5.66
C ILE A 111 -4.40 -1.35 6.71
N ILE A 112 -4.49 -0.53 7.76
CA ILE A 112 -3.60 -0.57 8.92
C ILE A 112 -4.37 -1.14 10.10
N ILE A 113 -3.85 -2.22 10.68
CA ILE A 113 -4.48 -2.92 11.79
C ILE A 113 -3.58 -2.75 13.02
N VAL A 114 -4.13 -2.14 14.09
CA VAL A 114 -3.37 -1.82 15.29
C VAL A 114 -4.12 -2.22 16.57
N PRO A 115 -3.46 -2.35 17.71
CA PRO A 115 -4.14 -2.46 18.99
C PRO A 115 -5.07 -1.27 19.25
N SER A 116 -6.22 -1.51 19.90
CA SER A 116 -7.26 -0.47 20.11
C SER A 116 -6.73 0.80 20.79
N GLY A 117 -5.82 0.66 21.75
CA GLY A 117 -5.19 1.81 22.44
C GLY A 117 -4.25 2.67 21.57
N LEU A 118 -3.86 2.17 20.38
CA LEU A 118 -2.92 2.88 19.49
C LEU A 118 -3.59 3.52 18.28
N VAL A 119 -4.89 3.32 18.07
CA VAL A 119 -5.60 3.79 16.87
C VAL A 119 -5.46 5.31 16.69
N LEU A 120 -5.73 6.09 17.74
CA LEU A 120 -5.65 7.55 17.67
C LEU A 120 -4.21 8.03 17.47
N GLN A 121 -3.24 7.40 18.14
CA GLN A 121 -1.83 7.73 17.96
C GLN A 121 -1.38 7.49 16.51
N TRP A 122 -1.76 6.35 15.93
CA TRP A 122 -1.44 6.05 14.53
C TRP A 122 -2.08 7.06 13.57
N GLN A 123 -3.36 7.41 13.79
CA GLN A 123 -4.03 8.42 12.97
C GLN A 123 -3.32 9.78 13.04
N GLU A 124 -2.93 10.21 14.24
CA GLU A 124 -2.21 11.46 14.44
C GLU A 124 -0.83 11.44 13.78
N GLU A 125 -0.08 10.35 13.91
CA GLU A 125 1.23 10.19 13.27
C GLU A 125 1.14 10.19 11.75
N LEU A 126 0.20 9.45 11.18
CA LEU A 126 -0.07 9.43 9.75
C LEU A 126 -0.39 10.82 9.22
N LEU A 127 -1.29 11.55 9.90
CA LEU A 127 -1.72 12.87 9.46
C LEU A 127 -0.64 13.93 9.66
N SER A 128 -0.05 14.00 10.85
CA SER A 128 0.89 15.08 11.22
C SER A 128 2.24 14.96 10.52
N LYS A 129 2.77 13.73 10.41
CA LYS A 129 4.13 13.48 9.90
C LYS A 129 4.16 13.22 8.39
N PHE A 130 3.13 12.57 7.85
CA PHE A 130 3.10 12.12 6.46
C PHE A 130 1.98 12.75 5.63
N ASN A 131 1.11 13.55 6.25
CA ASN A 131 -0.08 14.12 5.61
C ASN A 131 -1.03 13.06 5.04
N GLU A 132 -1.04 11.87 5.65
CA GLU A 132 -1.86 10.74 5.26
C GLU A 132 -3.14 10.67 6.11
N ASN A 133 -4.29 10.71 5.45
CA ASN A 133 -5.58 10.65 6.11
C ASN A 133 -6.18 9.24 5.98
N PHE A 134 -6.05 8.46 7.04
CA PHE A 134 -6.69 7.15 7.19
C PHE A 134 -7.99 7.27 7.98
N ILE A 135 -9.04 6.63 7.48
CA ILE A 135 -10.35 6.65 8.13
C ILE A 135 -10.40 5.57 9.19
N ILE A 136 -10.75 5.93 10.42
CA ILE A 136 -10.91 4.97 11.51
C ILE A 136 -12.21 4.17 11.31
N PHE A 137 -12.05 2.86 11.12
CA PHE A 137 -13.16 1.92 11.04
C PHE A 137 -13.51 1.39 12.44
N SER A 138 -14.25 2.21 13.20
CA SER A 138 -14.83 1.78 14.46
C SER A 138 -16.07 0.90 14.23
N LYS A 139 -16.45 0.13 15.23
CA LYS A 139 -17.69 -0.69 15.17
C LYS A 139 -18.92 0.16 14.90
N GLU A 140 -18.96 1.36 15.48
CA GLU A 140 -20.03 2.33 15.28
C GLU A 140 -20.05 2.84 13.85
N TYR A 141 -18.89 3.18 13.30
CA TYR A 141 -18.77 3.65 11.93
C TYR A 141 -19.18 2.57 10.91
N ILE A 142 -18.71 1.34 11.09
CA ILE A 142 -19.11 0.20 10.26
C ILE A 142 -20.64 -0.01 10.30
N ARG A 143 -21.26 0.09 11.51
CA ARG A 143 -22.72 0.00 11.64
C ARG A 143 -23.44 1.12 10.88
N THR A 144 -22.97 2.36 11.00
CA THR A 144 -23.54 3.51 10.27
C THR A 144 -23.44 3.32 8.76
N LEU A 145 -22.31 2.84 8.27
CA LEU A 145 -22.14 2.54 6.84
C LEU A 145 -23.12 1.45 6.36
N LYS A 146 -23.26 0.36 7.11
CA LYS A 146 -24.21 -0.71 6.77
C LYS A 146 -25.67 -0.22 6.79
N GLN A 147 -26.03 0.64 7.73
CA GLN A 147 -27.36 1.27 7.74
C GLN A 147 -27.62 2.17 6.54
N SER A 148 -26.58 2.87 6.07
CA SER A 148 -26.69 3.82 4.96
C SER A 148 -26.66 3.15 3.58
N TYR A 149 -25.85 2.09 3.43
CA TYR A 149 -25.60 1.44 2.14
C TYR A 149 -26.22 0.05 2.01
N GLY A 150 -26.82 -0.47 3.09
CA GLY A 150 -27.42 -1.80 3.16
C GLY A 150 -26.51 -2.84 3.83
N GLU A 151 -27.14 -3.79 4.51
CA GLU A 151 -26.44 -4.83 5.30
C GLU A 151 -25.54 -5.74 4.45
N GLU A 152 -25.90 -5.96 3.17
CA GLU A 152 -25.17 -6.78 2.21
C GLU A 152 -23.97 -6.05 1.57
N THR A 153 -23.84 -4.75 1.82
CA THR A 153 -22.75 -3.97 1.24
C THR A 153 -21.43 -4.28 1.93
N ASN A 154 -20.40 -4.63 1.15
CA ASN A 154 -19.05 -4.71 1.66
C ASN A 154 -18.50 -3.30 1.92
N VAL A 155 -18.63 -2.84 3.16
CA VAL A 155 -18.23 -1.48 3.58
C VAL A 155 -16.73 -1.24 3.48
N TRP A 156 -15.91 -2.30 3.47
CA TRP A 156 -14.45 -2.20 3.34
C TRP A 156 -14.01 -1.70 1.96
N LYS A 157 -14.89 -1.82 0.94
CA LYS A 157 -14.64 -1.28 -0.41
C LYS A 157 -14.87 0.22 -0.54
N LEU A 158 -15.53 0.85 0.43
CA LEU A 158 -15.93 2.26 0.34
C LEU A 158 -14.77 3.24 0.54
N HIS A 159 -13.68 2.80 1.14
CA HIS A 159 -12.52 3.66 1.41
C HIS A 159 -11.21 2.98 1.04
N ASN A 160 -10.28 3.77 0.52
CA ASN A 160 -8.97 3.27 0.08
C ASN A 160 -7.94 3.22 1.22
N LYS A 161 -8.13 3.99 2.28
CA LYS A 161 -7.19 4.10 3.42
C LYS A 161 -7.96 3.88 4.70
N ILE A 162 -7.79 2.71 5.30
CA ILE A 162 -8.52 2.28 6.49
C ILE A 162 -7.56 2.03 7.64
N LEU A 163 -7.87 2.59 8.81
CA LEU A 163 -7.22 2.31 10.08
C LEU A 163 -8.22 1.63 11.01
N VAL A 164 -7.92 0.45 11.48
CA VAL A 164 -8.85 -0.35 12.28
C VAL A 164 -8.16 -1.00 13.47
N SER A 165 -8.89 -1.15 14.56
CA SER A 165 -8.37 -1.92 15.70
C SER A 165 -8.50 -3.42 15.46
N ILE A 166 -7.48 -4.18 15.90
CA ILE A 166 -7.54 -5.65 15.86
C ILE A 166 -8.75 -6.19 16.63
N ASP A 167 -9.17 -5.49 17.69
CA ASP A 167 -10.35 -5.86 18.50
C ASP A 167 -11.68 -5.73 17.73
N SER A 168 -11.70 -4.93 16.66
CA SER A 168 -12.89 -4.74 15.82
C SER A 168 -13.04 -5.84 14.78
N ILE A 169 -11.93 -6.48 14.38
CA ILE A 169 -11.92 -7.47 13.30
C ILE A 169 -11.62 -8.89 13.79
N LYS A 170 -11.10 -9.06 15.02
CA LYS A 170 -10.80 -10.40 15.52
C LYS A 170 -12.06 -11.23 15.67
N PRO A 171 -11.99 -12.54 15.40
CA PRO A 171 -13.12 -13.45 15.58
C PRO A 171 -13.59 -13.46 17.03
N TYR A 172 -14.90 -13.51 17.21
CA TYR A 172 -15.49 -13.74 18.52
C TYR A 172 -15.21 -15.18 18.99
N ARG A 173 -14.85 -15.32 20.25
CA ARG A 173 -14.70 -16.65 20.87
C ARG A 173 -16.09 -17.31 20.97
N ILE A 174 -16.18 -18.53 20.48
CA ILE A 174 -17.37 -19.36 20.56
C ILE A 174 -17.13 -20.40 21.68
N THR A 175 -17.95 -20.31 22.74
CA THR A 175 -17.92 -21.27 23.86
C THR A 175 -19.14 -22.17 23.81
N LYS A 176 -19.10 -23.31 24.51
CA LYS A 176 -20.21 -24.27 24.53
C LYS A 176 -21.44 -23.73 25.26
N ASP A 177 -21.26 -22.79 26.17
CA ASP A 177 -22.31 -22.24 27.05
C ASP A 177 -23.02 -21.04 26.45
N LEU A 178 -22.76 -20.71 25.18
CA LEU A 178 -23.43 -19.61 24.49
C LEU A 178 -24.87 -20.02 24.12
N ASP A 179 -25.77 -19.05 24.28
CA ASP A 179 -27.12 -19.15 23.73
C ASP A 179 -27.06 -19.45 22.22
N PRO A 180 -27.92 -20.33 21.68
CA PRO A 180 -27.91 -20.72 20.27
C PRO A 180 -27.97 -19.54 19.28
N ILE A 181 -28.75 -18.50 19.61
CA ILE A 181 -28.88 -17.29 18.76
C ILE A 181 -27.56 -16.50 18.74
N GLU A 182 -26.97 -16.29 19.91
CA GLU A 182 -25.69 -15.58 20.02
C GLU A 182 -24.55 -16.37 19.39
N LYS A 183 -24.58 -17.69 19.49
CA LYS A 183 -23.59 -18.57 18.81
C LYS A 183 -23.68 -18.41 17.30
N GLN A 184 -24.89 -18.50 16.73
CA GLN A 184 -25.12 -18.33 15.30
C GLN A 184 -24.69 -16.94 14.81
N ARG A 185 -24.98 -15.88 15.58
CA ARG A 185 -24.56 -14.52 15.29
C ARG A 185 -23.04 -14.37 15.24
N ARG A 186 -22.32 -14.98 16.19
CA ARG A 186 -20.85 -14.95 16.22
C ARG A 186 -20.21 -15.76 15.09
N GLU A 187 -20.78 -16.92 14.77
CA GLU A 187 -20.35 -17.74 13.63
C GLU A 187 -20.49 -16.97 12.33
N TRP A 188 -21.65 -16.35 12.13
CA TRP A 188 -21.90 -15.51 10.95
C TRP A 188 -20.92 -14.34 10.87
N HIS A 189 -20.70 -13.60 11.95
CA HIS A 189 -19.74 -12.50 12.01
C HIS A 189 -18.33 -12.97 11.72
N ASN A 190 -17.89 -14.04 12.36
CA ASN A 190 -16.54 -14.58 12.17
C ASN A 190 -16.28 -15.00 10.72
N LYS A 191 -17.29 -15.55 10.06
CA LYS A 191 -17.17 -15.94 8.65
C LYS A 191 -17.08 -14.70 7.75
N ASN A 192 -18.02 -13.79 7.89
CA ASN A 192 -18.19 -12.72 6.91
C ASN A 192 -17.13 -11.62 7.02
N ILE A 193 -16.65 -11.29 8.23
CA ILE A 193 -15.68 -10.20 8.39
C ILE A 193 -14.37 -10.44 7.63
N PHE A 194 -13.87 -11.68 7.61
CA PHE A 194 -12.65 -12.01 6.86
C PHE A 194 -12.91 -12.05 5.35
N GLU A 195 -14.03 -12.62 4.92
CA GLU A 195 -14.42 -12.64 3.52
C GLU A 195 -14.59 -11.21 2.98
N ASP A 196 -15.21 -10.32 3.75
CA ASP A 196 -15.39 -8.92 3.39
C ASP A 196 -14.05 -8.17 3.25
N ILE A 197 -13.13 -8.35 4.21
CA ILE A 197 -11.80 -7.70 4.17
C ILE A 197 -10.96 -8.24 3.01
N VAL A 198 -10.91 -9.56 2.82
CA VAL A 198 -10.15 -10.18 1.74
C VAL A 198 -10.71 -9.78 0.38
N SER A 199 -12.03 -9.75 0.21
CA SER A 199 -12.67 -9.34 -1.04
C SER A 199 -12.67 -7.83 -1.27
N ALA A 200 -12.16 -7.05 -0.33
CA ALA A 200 -12.01 -5.60 -0.49
C ALA A 200 -10.78 -5.21 -1.31
N ASP A 201 -9.92 -6.18 -1.69
CA ASP A 201 -8.75 -6.00 -2.56
C ASP A 201 -7.82 -4.88 -2.05
N PHE A 202 -7.37 -5.01 -0.80
CA PHE A 202 -6.25 -4.22 -0.30
C PHE A 202 -4.95 -4.76 -0.87
N ASP A 203 -4.05 -3.85 -1.28
CA ASP A 203 -2.77 -4.15 -1.91
C ASP A 203 -1.73 -4.72 -0.93
#